data_11b0d2654482e9e87051b2547696271e
#
_entry.id   11b0d2654482e9e87051b2547696271e
#
_cell.length_a   1.000
_cell.length_b   1.000
_cell.length_c   1.000
_cell.angle_alpha   90.00
_cell.angle_beta   90.00
_cell.angle_gamma   90.00
#
_symmetry.space_group_name_H-M   'P 1'
#
loop_
_entity.id
_entity.type
_entity.pdbx_description
1 polymer ?
#
loop_
_entity_poly.entity_id
_entity_poly.type
_entity_poly.pdbx_seq_one_letter_code
_entity_poly.pdbx_strand_id
1 'polypeptide(L)'
;MIIKKRTVNLIVDDYAIRCAEQRGSGLEEITLMEKPVPEGMVEQGRIADEIAFYEFFKGTVQEWGIKRRKVRFCVPDSLVSMKKETVPEHVKENEIKAYFHMEIGNSIYLPFENPAFDVCLLPERDANDGKRKALLFSVPLEELNKYSEIFIDAGLKPVQCDIRSLSAYRYFAAVEGAKPGEVYLFLEVNLNWLGITIFSEDLPEFMRYQDLDIPLKNWRCVPAGENAFTWEYAGDETYLSGLLEDQLVELERIMNFYRYSIHKGRRTVTGIILYGDYPDLAKVRDRIKGNFSLPVTILNGYASPEKIAALPRSFIPVLGLALKGESA
;
A
#
# COMPACT_ATOMS: atom_id res chain seq x y z
N MET A 1 19.47 -31.49 -1.68
CA MET A 1 19.12 -30.23 -2.37
C MET A 1 17.92 -29.63 -1.62
N ILE A 2 18.13 -28.61 -0.79
CA ILE A 2 17.05 -27.95 -0.05
C ILE A 2 16.31 -27.08 -1.07
N ILE A 3 15.12 -27.51 -1.48
CA ILE A 3 14.25 -26.69 -2.31
C ILE A 3 13.83 -25.51 -1.43
N LYS A 4 14.44 -24.32 -1.61
CA LYS A 4 13.97 -23.09 -0.96
C LYS A 4 12.48 -22.95 -1.27
N LYS A 5 11.64 -22.96 -0.25
CA LYS A 5 10.20 -22.74 -0.40
C LYS A 5 10.01 -21.34 -1.01
N ARG A 6 9.56 -21.30 -2.26
CA ARG A 6 9.27 -20.03 -2.95
C ARG A 6 8.08 -19.37 -2.29
N THR A 7 8.22 -18.10 -1.97
CA THR A 7 7.14 -17.27 -1.45
C THR A 7 6.65 -16.37 -2.57
N VAL A 8 5.35 -16.25 -2.72
CA VAL A 8 4.71 -15.30 -3.63
C VAL A 8 4.21 -14.12 -2.83
N ASN A 9 4.25 -12.95 -3.44
CA ASN A 9 3.78 -11.69 -2.88
C ASN A 9 2.61 -11.23 -3.73
N LEU A 10 1.47 -10.91 -3.14
CA LEU A 10 0.23 -10.58 -3.83
C LEU A 10 -0.30 -9.21 -3.42
N ILE A 11 -0.83 -8.50 -4.42
CA ILE A 11 -1.68 -7.34 -4.21
C ILE A 11 -2.94 -7.54 -5.03
N VAL A 12 -4.07 -7.24 -4.42
CA VAL A 12 -5.39 -7.27 -5.04
C VAL A 12 -5.94 -5.86 -5.03
N ASP A 13 -6.20 -5.34 -6.20
CA ASP A 13 -6.92 -4.09 -6.44
C ASP A 13 -8.32 -4.38 -7.01
N ASP A 14 -9.19 -3.39 -7.01
CA ASP A 14 -10.53 -3.50 -7.57
C ASP A 14 -10.51 -3.90 -9.06
N TYR A 15 -9.40 -3.67 -9.75
CA TYR A 15 -9.26 -3.84 -11.19
C TYR A 15 -8.08 -4.73 -11.62
N ALA A 16 -7.18 -5.11 -10.71
CA ALA A 16 -6.00 -5.93 -11.04
C ALA A 16 -5.51 -6.77 -9.87
N ILE A 17 -5.02 -7.98 -10.16
CA ILE A 17 -4.19 -8.76 -9.23
C ILE A 17 -2.76 -8.75 -9.75
N ARG A 18 -1.81 -8.49 -8.86
CA ARG A 18 -0.37 -8.54 -9.14
C ARG A 18 0.34 -9.48 -8.21
N CYS A 19 1.26 -10.23 -8.78
CA CYS A 19 2.06 -11.21 -8.05
C CYS A 19 3.54 -11.03 -8.38
N ALA A 20 4.37 -11.12 -7.35
CA ALA A 20 5.81 -11.21 -7.46
C ALA A 20 6.30 -12.52 -6.82
N GLU A 21 6.75 -13.48 -7.63
CA GLU A 21 7.39 -14.70 -7.16
C GLU A 21 8.90 -14.48 -7.05
N GLN A 22 9.41 -14.54 -5.83
CA GLN A 22 10.83 -14.37 -5.52
C GLN A 22 11.54 -15.73 -5.42
N ARG A 23 12.68 -15.87 -6.11
CA ARG A 23 13.51 -17.08 -6.09
C ARG A 23 14.77 -16.98 -5.23
N GLY A 24 15.17 -15.75 -4.86
CA GLY A 24 16.35 -15.43 -4.06
C GLY A 24 16.07 -14.38 -3.01
N SER A 25 17.12 -13.74 -2.51
CA SER A 25 17.03 -12.52 -1.66
C SER A 25 17.28 -11.30 -2.54
N GLY A 26 16.27 -10.44 -2.73
CA GLY A 26 16.40 -9.24 -3.56
C GLY A 26 15.49 -9.26 -4.79
N LEU A 27 15.64 -8.26 -5.66
CA LEU A 27 14.78 -8.04 -6.83
C LEU A 27 15.35 -8.64 -8.14
N GLU A 28 16.53 -9.24 -8.10
CA GLU A 28 17.23 -9.74 -9.28
C GLU A 28 16.54 -10.97 -9.90
N GLU A 29 16.13 -11.91 -9.05
CA GLU A 29 15.45 -13.14 -9.45
C GLU A 29 13.96 -13.10 -9.11
N ILE A 30 13.24 -12.15 -9.70
CA ILE A 30 11.81 -12.00 -9.47
C ILE A 30 11.03 -12.24 -10.76
N THR A 31 9.95 -13.01 -10.68
CA THR A 31 8.97 -13.21 -11.75
C THR A 31 7.72 -12.41 -11.42
N LEU A 32 7.30 -11.53 -12.31
CA LEU A 32 6.12 -10.71 -12.18
C LEU A 32 4.97 -11.28 -13.00
N MET A 33 3.78 -11.27 -12.43
CA MET A 33 2.55 -11.71 -13.06
C MET A 33 1.44 -10.73 -12.69
N GLU A 34 0.59 -10.41 -13.65
CA GLU A 34 -0.58 -9.57 -13.41
C GLU A 34 -1.78 -10.08 -14.20
N LYS A 35 -2.97 -9.79 -13.70
CA LYS A 35 -4.24 -10.15 -14.32
C LYS A 35 -5.29 -9.10 -14.00
N PRO A 36 -6.06 -8.61 -15.00
CA PRO A 36 -7.18 -7.72 -14.73
C PRO A 36 -8.28 -8.46 -13.96
N VAL A 37 -8.85 -7.80 -12.96
CA VAL A 37 -9.99 -8.27 -12.17
C VAL A 37 -11.27 -7.81 -12.89
N PRO A 38 -12.23 -8.69 -13.15
CA PRO A 38 -13.54 -8.29 -13.64
C PRO A 38 -14.24 -7.32 -12.68
N GLU A 39 -14.92 -6.32 -13.25
CA GLU A 39 -15.67 -5.30 -12.50
C GLU A 39 -16.70 -5.95 -11.56
N GLY A 40 -16.86 -5.42 -10.37
CA GLY A 40 -17.84 -5.88 -9.37
C GLY A 40 -17.38 -7.06 -8.48
N MET A 41 -16.22 -7.66 -8.74
CA MET A 41 -15.69 -8.71 -7.85
C MET A 41 -15.04 -8.15 -6.59
N VAL A 42 -14.36 -7.02 -6.74
CA VAL A 42 -13.73 -6.29 -5.63
C VAL A 42 -14.13 -4.82 -5.75
N GLU A 43 -14.59 -4.22 -4.66
CA GLU A 43 -15.02 -2.82 -4.59
C GLU A 43 -14.44 -2.15 -3.35
N GLN A 44 -13.70 -1.08 -3.54
CA GLN A 44 -13.01 -0.36 -2.47
C GLN A 44 -12.17 -1.30 -1.58
N GLY A 45 -11.52 -2.28 -2.21
CA GLY A 45 -10.71 -3.29 -1.54
C GLY A 45 -11.49 -4.35 -0.76
N ARG A 46 -12.82 -4.40 -0.89
CA ARG A 46 -13.66 -5.45 -0.31
C ARG A 46 -14.05 -6.46 -1.38
N ILE A 47 -14.00 -7.73 -1.04
CA ILE A 47 -14.50 -8.77 -1.95
C ILE A 47 -16.04 -8.67 -1.94
N ALA A 48 -16.60 -8.16 -3.05
CA ALA A 48 -18.04 -7.91 -3.18
C ALA A 48 -18.80 -9.17 -3.61
N ASP A 49 -18.21 -9.97 -4.52
CA ASP A 49 -18.72 -11.29 -4.91
C ASP A 49 -17.69 -12.37 -4.58
N GLU A 50 -17.86 -13.01 -3.42
CA GLU A 50 -16.93 -14.02 -2.91
C GLU A 50 -16.84 -15.26 -3.81
N ILE A 51 -17.97 -15.69 -4.40
CA ILE A 51 -18.01 -16.89 -5.25
C ILE A 51 -17.31 -16.61 -6.58
N ALA A 52 -17.65 -15.51 -7.23
CA ALA A 52 -17.04 -15.14 -8.51
C ALA A 52 -15.55 -14.84 -8.33
N PHE A 53 -15.16 -14.13 -7.27
CA PHE A 53 -13.76 -13.84 -6.98
C PHE A 53 -12.97 -15.12 -6.66
N TYR A 54 -13.52 -16.05 -5.87
CA TYR A 54 -12.87 -17.33 -5.59
C TYR A 54 -12.59 -18.12 -6.87
N GLU A 55 -13.59 -18.31 -7.75
CA GLU A 55 -13.39 -19.08 -8.99
C GLU A 55 -12.38 -18.39 -9.93
N PHE A 56 -12.46 -17.06 -10.05
CA PHE A 56 -11.48 -16.27 -10.80
C PHE A 56 -10.06 -16.43 -10.23
N PHE A 57 -9.91 -16.27 -8.92
CA PHE A 57 -8.61 -16.33 -8.26
C PHE A 57 -8.00 -17.74 -8.29
N LYS A 58 -8.83 -18.78 -8.09
CA LYS A 58 -8.42 -20.17 -8.21
C LYS A 58 -7.91 -20.51 -9.61
N GLY A 59 -8.61 -20.04 -10.65
CA GLY A 59 -8.15 -20.14 -12.04
C GLY A 59 -6.80 -19.42 -12.24
N THR A 60 -6.65 -18.23 -11.68
CA THR A 60 -5.41 -17.43 -11.72
C THR A 60 -4.24 -18.16 -11.03
N VAL A 61 -4.46 -18.75 -9.86
CA VAL A 61 -3.45 -19.55 -9.13
C VAL A 61 -2.99 -20.75 -9.95
N GLN A 62 -3.90 -21.40 -10.68
CA GLN A 62 -3.58 -22.52 -11.58
C GLN A 62 -2.78 -22.05 -12.80
N GLU A 63 -3.23 -20.99 -13.47
CA GLU A 63 -2.57 -20.39 -14.63
C GLU A 63 -1.12 -19.95 -14.30
N TRP A 64 -0.92 -19.31 -13.16
CA TRP A 64 0.39 -18.87 -12.71
C TRP A 64 1.26 -19.99 -12.11
N GLY A 65 0.72 -21.19 -11.89
CA GLY A 65 1.46 -22.32 -11.35
C GLY A 65 1.96 -22.12 -9.91
N ILE A 66 1.30 -21.26 -9.13
CA ILE A 66 1.73 -20.88 -7.78
C ILE A 66 1.03 -21.68 -6.65
N LYS A 67 0.28 -22.72 -7.00
CA LYS A 67 -0.38 -23.59 -6.01
C LYS A 67 0.63 -24.14 -4.97
N ARG A 68 0.19 -24.24 -3.71
CA ARG A 68 0.95 -24.68 -2.53
C ARG A 68 2.09 -23.74 -2.10
N ARG A 69 2.21 -22.56 -2.71
CA ARG A 69 3.19 -21.55 -2.28
C ARG A 69 2.76 -20.89 -0.96
N LYS A 70 3.75 -20.46 -0.17
CA LYS A 70 3.51 -19.45 0.87
C LYS A 70 3.17 -18.14 0.19
N VAL A 71 2.18 -17.43 0.71
CA VAL A 71 1.79 -16.11 0.20
C VAL A 71 1.90 -15.05 1.28
N ARG A 72 2.53 -13.94 0.92
CA ARG A 72 2.40 -12.66 1.61
C ARG A 72 1.46 -11.79 0.78
N PHE A 73 0.67 -10.96 1.42
CA PHE A 73 -0.23 -10.05 0.70
C PHE A 73 -0.35 -8.71 1.41
N CYS A 74 -0.67 -7.66 0.67
CA CYS A 74 -1.06 -6.39 1.26
C CYS A 74 -2.56 -6.39 1.48
N VAL A 75 -2.98 -5.95 2.67
CA VAL A 75 -4.37 -5.58 2.90
C VAL A 75 -4.67 -4.29 2.13
N PRO A 76 -5.88 -4.12 1.56
CA PRO A 76 -6.26 -2.88 0.90
C PRO A 76 -6.19 -1.69 1.85
N ASP A 77 -5.60 -0.58 1.41
CA ASP A 77 -5.41 0.63 2.25
C ASP A 77 -6.74 1.26 2.69
N SER A 78 -7.83 1.04 1.95
CA SER A 78 -9.20 1.45 2.31
C SER A 78 -9.68 0.82 3.62
N LEU A 79 -9.12 -0.32 4.02
CA LEU A 79 -9.48 -1.06 5.22
C LEU A 79 -8.56 -0.73 6.41
N VAL A 80 -7.44 -0.03 6.16
CA VAL A 80 -6.43 0.21 7.19
C VAL A 80 -6.76 1.45 8.02
N SER A 81 -6.75 1.31 9.33
CA SER A 81 -6.74 2.43 10.27
C SER A 81 -5.39 2.51 10.96
N MET A 82 -4.78 3.69 10.94
CA MET A 82 -3.53 3.99 11.65
C MET A 82 -3.82 5.01 12.75
N LYS A 83 -3.39 4.71 13.97
CA LYS A 83 -3.46 5.62 15.12
C LYS A 83 -2.13 5.72 15.84
N LYS A 84 -1.83 6.92 16.33
CA LYS A 84 -0.69 7.16 17.23
C LYS A 84 -1.21 7.23 18.66
N GLU A 85 -0.76 6.31 19.49
CA GLU A 85 -1.25 6.12 20.85
C GLU A 85 -0.10 6.21 21.87
N THR A 86 -0.44 6.42 23.13
CA THR A 86 0.53 6.43 24.23
C THR A 86 0.51 5.10 24.97
N VAL A 87 1.70 4.67 25.39
CA VAL A 87 1.89 3.43 26.17
C VAL A 87 2.37 3.80 27.57
N PRO A 88 1.66 3.37 28.64
CA PRO A 88 2.09 3.58 30.02
C PRO A 88 3.46 2.97 30.28
N GLU A 89 4.26 3.59 31.16
CA GLU A 89 5.63 3.14 31.44
C GLU A 89 5.71 1.74 32.08
N HIS A 90 4.70 1.35 32.86
CA HIS A 90 4.66 0.05 33.53
C HIS A 90 4.39 -1.11 32.57
N VAL A 91 3.90 -0.87 31.35
CA VAL A 91 3.62 -1.92 30.35
C VAL A 91 4.93 -2.35 29.71
N LYS A 92 5.33 -3.60 29.86
CA LYS A 92 6.55 -4.14 29.24
C LYS A 92 6.36 -4.34 27.73
N GLU A 93 7.46 -4.40 26.98
CA GLU A 93 7.41 -4.55 25.51
C GLU A 93 6.65 -5.80 25.07
N ASN A 94 6.85 -6.92 25.77
CA ASN A 94 6.14 -8.17 25.49
C ASN A 94 4.66 -8.15 25.89
N GLU A 95 4.20 -7.16 26.65
CA GLU A 95 2.81 -6.98 27.11
C GLU A 95 2.04 -5.95 26.26
N ILE A 96 2.71 -5.22 25.37
CA ILE A 96 2.11 -4.13 24.60
C ILE A 96 0.90 -4.59 23.79
N LYS A 97 1.01 -5.72 23.11
CA LYS A 97 -0.10 -6.25 22.30
C LYS A 97 -1.30 -6.63 23.16
N ALA A 98 -1.08 -7.21 24.34
CA ALA A 98 -2.14 -7.52 25.30
C ALA A 98 -2.77 -6.24 25.89
N TYR A 99 -1.95 -5.23 26.18
CA TYR A 99 -2.44 -3.92 26.63
C TYR A 99 -3.36 -3.30 25.59
N PHE A 100 -2.95 -3.21 24.33
CA PHE A 100 -3.79 -2.64 23.27
C PHE A 100 -5.07 -3.46 23.04
N HIS A 101 -4.99 -4.79 23.19
CA HIS A 101 -6.17 -5.64 23.09
C HIS A 101 -7.24 -5.33 24.16
N MET A 102 -6.83 -4.91 25.36
CA MET A 102 -7.75 -4.49 26.43
C MET A 102 -8.26 -3.05 26.22
N GLU A 103 -7.44 -2.17 25.66
CA GLU A 103 -7.78 -0.76 25.47
C GLU A 103 -8.67 -0.51 24.24
N ILE A 104 -8.61 -1.37 23.23
CA ILE A 104 -9.48 -1.28 22.06
C ILE A 104 -10.93 -1.57 22.50
N GLY A 105 -11.81 -0.60 22.18
CA GLY A 105 -13.21 -0.62 22.61
C GLY A 105 -13.47 0.04 23.98
N ASN A 106 -12.41 0.26 24.79
CA ASN A 106 -12.51 0.97 26.07
C ASN A 106 -12.04 2.44 25.95
N SER A 107 -10.76 2.64 25.69
CA SER A 107 -10.14 3.97 25.54
C SER A 107 -9.74 4.26 24.09
N ILE A 108 -9.50 3.24 23.27
CA ILE A 108 -9.13 3.35 21.87
C ILE A 108 -10.31 2.93 21.00
N TYR A 109 -10.90 3.90 20.28
CA TYR A 109 -12.03 3.66 19.38
C TYR A 109 -11.54 3.52 17.95
N LEU A 110 -11.90 2.41 17.31
CA LEU A 110 -11.62 2.13 15.89
C LEU A 110 -12.91 2.29 15.06
N PRO A 111 -12.82 2.52 13.74
CA PRO A 111 -13.99 2.72 12.90
C PRO A 111 -14.75 1.41 12.59
N PHE A 112 -14.36 0.30 13.18
CA PHE A 112 -14.95 -1.03 12.98
C PHE A 112 -14.82 -1.88 14.26
N GLU A 113 -15.69 -2.87 14.38
CA GLU A 113 -15.65 -3.89 15.43
C GLU A 113 -14.65 -5.00 15.08
N ASN A 114 -14.21 -5.76 16.09
CA ASN A 114 -13.33 -6.94 15.93
C ASN A 114 -12.10 -6.68 15.02
N PRO A 115 -11.14 -5.83 15.43
CA PRO A 115 -9.96 -5.57 14.65
C PRO A 115 -8.92 -6.70 14.70
N ALA A 116 -8.31 -7.03 13.57
CA ALA A 116 -6.95 -7.53 13.55
C ALA A 116 -6.02 -6.31 13.66
N PHE A 117 -5.01 -6.37 14.52
CA PHE A 117 -4.10 -5.23 14.71
C PHE A 117 -2.67 -5.65 14.98
N ASP A 118 -1.77 -4.72 14.71
CA ASP A 118 -0.36 -4.79 15.13
C ASP A 118 0.12 -3.44 15.65
N VAL A 119 1.16 -3.46 16.48
CA VAL A 119 1.65 -2.28 17.20
C VAL A 119 3.16 -2.18 17.05
N CYS A 120 3.61 -0.99 16.66
CA CYS A 120 5.02 -0.64 16.58
C CYS A 120 5.35 0.47 17.59
N LEU A 121 6.27 0.21 18.52
CA LEU A 121 6.79 1.25 19.41
C LEU A 121 7.59 2.27 18.62
N LEU A 122 7.36 3.55 18.91
CA LEU A 122 8.16 4.63 18.36
C LEU A 122 9.37 4.91 19.25
N PRO A 123 10.52 5.28 18.67
CA PRO A 123 11.69 5.68 19.44
C PRO A 123 11.45 6.97 20.24
N GLU A 124 10.54 7.81 19.77
CA GLU A 124 10.16 9.06 20.42
C GLU A 124 9.26 8.85 21.64
N ARG A 125 9.48 9.69 22.67
CA ARG A 125 8.56 9.81 23.81
C ARG A 125 7.68 11.04 23.63
N ASP A 126 6.54 11.07 24.32
CA ASP A 126 5.71 12.27 24.35
C ASP A 126 6.45 13.43 25.05
N ALA A 127 6.47 14.59 24.41
CA ALA A 127 7.20 15.75 24.91
C ALA A 127 6.59 16.36 26.19
N ASN A 128 5.30 16.07 26.47
CA ASN A 128 4.58 16.66 27.60
C ASN A 128 4.66 15.81 28.87
N ASP A 129 4.52 14.49 28.73
CA ASP A 129 4.43 13.58 29.88
C ASP A 129 5.50 12.45 29.88
N GLY A 130 6.39 12.45 28.88
CA GLY A 130 7.49 11.47 28.76
C GLY A 130 7.03 10.06 28.40
N LYS A 131 5.73 9.80 28.19
CA LYS A 131 5.22 8.48 27.85
C LYS A 131 5.75 7.98 26.53
N ARG A 132 5.88 6.67 26.43
CA ARG A 132 6.22 6.00 25.16
C ARG A 132 5.08 6.16 24.17
N LYS A 133 5.41 6.29 22.88
CA LYS A 133 4.43 6.32 21.79
C LYS A 133 4.47 5.03 21.00
N ALA A 134 3.34 4.68 20.42
CA ALA A 134 3.21 3.54 19.52
C ALA A 134 2.33 3.90 18.32
N LEU A 135 2.61 3.26 17.20
CA LEU A 135 1.70 3.23 16.05
C LEU A 135 0.87 1.95 16.14
N LEU A 136 -0.43 2.12 16.17
CA LEU A 136 -1.41 1.05 16.09
C LEU A 136 -1.94 1.01 14.66
N PHE A 137 -1.73 -0.11 13.96
CA PHE A 137 -2.35 -0.42 12.69
C PHE A 137 -3.45 -1.45 12.91
N SER A 138 -4.61 -1.23 12.32
CA SER A 138 -5.74 -2.13 12.48
C SER A 138 -6.56 -2.23 11.20
N VAL A 139 -7.17 -3.39 11.00
CA VAL A 139 -8.06 -3.70 9.87
C VAL A 139 -9.25 -4.52 10.39
N PRO A 140 -10.43 -4.49 9.74
CA PRO A 140 -11.53 -5.38 10.10
C PRO A 140 -11.09 -6.85 9.97
N LEU A 141 -11.19 -7.63 11.05
CA LEU A 141 -10.77 -9.04 11.05
C LEU A 141 -11.56 -9.88 10.04
N GLU A 142 -12.84 -9.58 9.87
CA GLU A 142 -13.71 -10.26 8.90
C GLU A 142 -13.16 -10.13 7.48
N GLU A 143 -12.79 -8.92 7.06
CA GLU A 143 -12.27 -8.68 5.72
C GLU A 143 -10.89 -9.35 5.52
N LEU A 144 -10.03 -9.30 6.53
CA LEU A 144 -8.74 -10.00 6.49
C LEU A 144 -8.92 -11.52 6.35
N ASN A 145 -9.92 -12.08 7.06
CA ASN A 145 -10.24 -13.51 7.00
C ASN A 145 -10.78 -13.90 5.62
N LYS A 146 -11.67 -13.11 5.01
CA LYS A 146 -12.17 -13.36 3.65
C LYS A 146 -11.03 -13.53 2.65
N TYR A 147 -10.07 -12.62 2.63
CA TYR A 147 -8.88 -12.75 1.78
C TYR A 147 -8.09 -14.01 2.10
N SER A 148 -7.83 -14.28 3.37
CA SER A 148 -7.03 -15.42 3.80
C SER A 148 -7.69 -16.75 3.46
N GLU A 149 -9.00 -16.89 3.66
CA GLU A 149 -9.79 -18.08 3.36
C GLU A 149 -9.81 -18.37 1.85
N ILE A 150 -10.07 -17.36 1.02
CA ILE A 150 -10.02 -17.51 -0.44
C ILE A 150 -8.64 -17.94 -0.90
N PHE A 151 -7.56 -17.40 -0.32
CA PHE A 151 -6.21 -17.82 -0.68
C PHE A 151 -5.93 -19.27 -0.27
N ILE A 152 -6.42 -19.71 0.89
CA ILE A 152 -6.31 -21.11 1.36
C ILE A 152 -7.08 -22.03 0.43
N ASP A 153 -8.32 -21.69 0.09
CA ASP A 153 -9.19 -22.51 -0.75
C ASP A 153 -8.69 -22.60 -2.20
N ALA A 154 -8.04 -21.54 -2.70
CA ALA A 154 -7.34 -21.56 -3.97
C ALA A 154 -6.02 -22.40 -3.92
N GLY A 155 -5.63 -22.86 -2.73
CA GLY A 155 -4.48 -23.75 -2.52
C GLY A 155 -3.17 -23.03 -2.21
N LEU A 156 -3.20 -21.77 -1.78
CA LEU A 156 -2.05 -21.03 -1.26
C LEU A 156 -1.95 -21.18 0.28
N LYS A 157 -0.87 -20.66 0.86
CA LYS A 157 -0.61 -20.69 2.30
C LYS A 157 -0.32 -19.27 2.78
N PRO A 158 -1.32 -18.49 3.20
CA PRO A 158 -1.10 -17.18 3.80
C PRO A 158 -0.18 -17.28 5.02
N VAL A 159 0.88 -16.48 5.03
CA VAL A 159 1.86 -16.47 6.13
C VAL A 159 2.05 -15.11 6.75
N GLN A 160 1.74 -14.04 6.00
CA GLN A 160 1.94 -12.67 6.47
C GLN A 160 1.10 -11.70 5.64
N CYS A 161 0.53 -10.71 6.28
CA CYS A 161 -0.01 -9.53 5.63
C CYS A 161 0.86 -8.30 5.87
N ASP A 162 0.71 -7.29 5.04
CA ASP A 162 1.41 -6.01 5.13
C ASP A 162 0.48 -4.88 4.70
N ILE A 163 0.94 -3.65 4.86
CA ILE A 163 0.27 -2.44 4.40
C ILE A 163 0.95 -1.99 3.11
N ARG A 164 0.15 -1.64 2.11
CA ARG A 164 0.61 -1.31 0.77
C ARG A 164 1.58 -0.13 0.74
N SER A 165 1.26 0.95 1.43
CA SER A 165 2.12 2.14 1.51
C SER A 165 3.45 1.86 2.23
N LEU A 166 3.47 1.01 3.27
CA LEU A 166 4.71 0.57 3.93
C LEU A 166 5.57 -0.26 2.98
N SER A 167 4.93 -1.10 2.16
CA SER A 167 5.63 -1.87 1.14
C SER A 167 6.25 -0.96 0.07
N ALA A 168 5.51 0.04 -0.43
CA ALA A 168 6.03 1.00 -1.39
C ALA A 168 7.20 1.82 -0.81
N TYR A 169 7.11 2.23 0.46
CA TYR A 169 8.21 2.91 1.14
C TYR A 169 9.47 2.02 1.25
N ARG A 170 9.30 0.76 1.61
CA ARG A 170 10.42 -0.22 1.68
C ARG A 170 11.12 -0.36 0.33
N TYR A 171 10.34 -0.39 -0.77
CA TYR A 171 10.90 -0.39 -2.11
C TYR A 171 11.70 0.88 -2.38
N PHE A 172 11.13 2.06 -2.11
CA PHE A 172 11.81 3.35 -2.28
C PHE A 172 13.11 3.42 -1.49
N ALA A 173 13.08 3.04 -0.22
CA ALA A 173 14.27 3.05 0.65
C ALA A 173 15.39 2.13 0.12
N ALA A 174 15.01 0.99 -0.48
CA ALA A 174 15.98 0.04 -1.02
C ALA A 174 16.58 0.47 -2.38
N VAL A 175 15.83 1.23 -3.20
CA VAL A 175 16.22 1.57 -4.58
C VAL A 175 16.76 2.99 -4.69
N GLU A 176 16.05 3.97 -4.13
CA GLU A 176 16.41 5.40 -4.23
C GLU A 176 17.22 5.88 -3.01
N GLY A 177 17.01 5.24 -1.86
CA GLY A 177 17.59 5.62 -0.58
C GLY A 177 16.85 6.77 0.11
N ALA A 178 16.20 6.49 1.23
CA ALA A 178 15.65 7.53 2.08
C ALA A 178 16.79 8.38 2.69
N LYS A 179 16.62 9.70 2.70
CA LYS A 179 17.64 10.62 3.23
C LYS A 179 17.27 11.03 4.65
N PRO A 180 18.21 11.02 5.60
CA PRO A 180 17.96 11.49 6.97
C PRO A 180 17.43 12.93 6.98
N GLY A 181 16.42 13.18 7.82
CA GLY A 181 15.82 14.50 7.98
C GLY A 181 14.81 14.91 6.92
N GLU A 182 14.69 14.15 5.83
CA GLU A 182 13.67 14.39 4.81
C GLU A 182 12.30 13.86 5.27
N VAL A 183 11.25 14.54 4.82
CA VAL A 183 9.86 14.16 5.02
C VAL A 183 9.21 13.94 3.67
N TYR A 184 8.93 12.69 3.36
CA TYR A 184 8.37 12.31 2.08
C TYR A 184 6.86 12.13 2.14
N LEU A 185 6.15 12.80 1.23
CA LEU A 185 4.75 12.50 0.96
C LEU A 185 4.68 11.51 -0.20
N PHE A 186 4.23 10.30 0.08
CA PHE A 186 3.95 9.27 -0.91
C PHE A 186 2.53 9.47 -1.43
N LEU A 187 2.40 9.73 -2.71
CA LEU A 187 1.13 9.86 -3.41
C LEU A 187 1.00 8.72 -4.41
N GLU A 188 0.16 7.76 -4.08
CA GLU A 188 -0.23 6.69 -4.97
C GLU A 188 -1.47 7.10 -5.74
N VAL A 189 -1.35 7.22 -7.06
CA VAL A 189 -2.47 7.61 -7.94
C VAL A 189 -2.89 6.42 -8.75
N ASN A 190 -4.08 5.93 -8.48
CA ASN A 190 -4.67 4.77 -9.15
C ASN A 190 -5.87 5.16 -10.02
N LEU A 191 -6.59 4.20 -10.54
CA LEU A 191 -7.67 4.44 -11.50
C LEU A 191 -8.89 5.11 -10.85
N ASN A 192 -9.22 4.70 -9.63
CA ASN A 192 -10.42 5.12 -8.90
C ASN A 192 -10.15 5.51 -7.44
N TRP A 193 -8.89 5.59 -7.02
CA TRP A 193 -8.53 5.99 -5.66
C TRP A 193 -7.12 6.58 -5.55
N LEU A 194 -6.89 7.31 -4.47
CA LEU A 194 -5.58 7.83 -4.05
C LEU A 194 -5.16 7.28 -2.70
N GLY A 195 -3.88 6.95 -2.58
CA GLY A 195 -3.22 6.70 -1.29
C GLY A 195 -2.28 7.86 -0.95
N ILE A 196 -2.41 8.42 0.25
CA ILE A 196 -1.56 9.51 0.73
C ILE A 196 -0.94 9.08 2.05
N THR A 197 0.40 8.95 2.07
CA THR A 197 1.12 8.58 3.30
C THR A 197 2.32 9.49 3.47
N ILE A 198 2.50 10.09 4.65
CA ILE A 198 3.67 10.91 4.95
C ILE A 198 4.60 10.11 5.83
N PHE A 199 5.85 9.97 5.36
CA PHE A 199 6.93 9.30 6.07
C PHE A 199 7.97 10.30 6.56
N SER A 200 8.42 10.10 7.79
CA SER A 200 9.53 10.81 8.41
C SER A 200 10.36 9.82 9.22
N GLU A 201 11.68 9.82 9.03
CA GLU A 201 12.60 8.93 9.76
C GLU A 201 12.17 7.45 9.67
N ASP A 202 11.85 7.00 8.45
CA ASP A 202 11.42 5.63 8.11
C ASP A 202 10.07 5.20 8.74
N LEU A 203 9.36 6.12 9.38
CA LEU A 203 8.08 5.86 10.03
C LEU A 203 6.93 6.60 9.35
N PRO A 204 5.76 5.98 9.17
CA PRO A 204 4.58 6.69 8.70
C PRO A 204 4.01 7.56 9.82
N GLU A 205 3.77 8.83 9.54
CA GLU A 205 3.21 9.77 10.50
C GLU A 205 1.77 10.19 10.15
N PHE A 206 1.39 10.01 8.89
CA PHE A 206 0.04 10.26 8.38
C PHE A 206 -0.29 9.25 7.29
N MET A 207 -1.52 8.77 7.25
CA MET A 207 -2.01 7.84 6.22
C MET A 207 -3.47 8.16 5.92
N ARG A 208 -3.81 8.20 4.64
CA ARG A 208 -5.17 8.41 4.16
C ARG A 208 -5.40 7.68 2.84
N TYR A 209 -6.48 6.92 2.77
CA TYR A 209 -7.09 6.44 1.55
C TYR A 209 -8.19 7.42 1.13
N GLN A 210 -8.31 7.68 -0.16
CA GLN A 210 -9.35 8.51 -0.72
C GLN A 210 -9.90 7.88 -1.99
N ASP A 211 -11.18 7.54 -1.96
CA ASP A 211 -11.91 7.12 -3.14
C ASP A 211 -12.06 8.32 -4.10
N LEU A 212 -11.86 8.06 -5.39
CA LEU A 212 -12.16 9.00 -6.46
C LEU A 212 -13.47 8.54 -7.09
N ASP A 213 -14.39 9.45 -7.30
CA ASP A 213 -15.68 9.14 -7.96
C ASP A 213 -15.48 8.89 -9.47
N ILE A 214 -14.63 7.90 -9.79
CA ILE A 214 -14.31 7.47 -11.15
C ILE A 214 -14.75 6.01 -11.31
N PRO A 215 -15.90 5.74 -11.96
CA PRO A 215 -16.33 4.37 -12.21
C PRO A 215 -15.30 3.58 -13.03
N LEU A 216 -15.01 2.35 -12.65
CA LEU A 216 -14.04 1.50 -13.35
C LEU A 216 -14.44 1.20 -14.80
N LYS A 217 -15.73 1.18 -15.13
CA LYS A 217 -16.23 1.08 -16.49
C LYS A 217 -15.76 2.19 -17.44
N ASN A 218 -15.29 3.32 -16.90
CA ASN A 218 -14.67 4.40 -17.69
C ASN A 218 -13.21 4.11 -18.06
N TRP A 219 -12.66 3.00 -17.59
CA TRP A 219 -11.31 2.57 -17.90
C TRP A 219 -11.35 1.33 -18.79
N ARG A 220 -10.58 1.33 -19.85
CA ARG A 220 -10.41 0.19 -20.73
C ARG A 220 -9.05 -0.44 -20.54
N CYS A 221 -9.05 -1.73 -20.19
CA CYS A 221 -7.83 -2.53 -20.16
C CYS A 221 -7.35 -2.79 -21.58
N VAL A 222 -6.12 -2.43 -21.90
CA VAL A 222 -5.51 -2.66 -23.22
C VAL A 222 -4.19 -3.41 -23.09
N PRO A 223 -3.92 -4.38 -23.99
CA PRO A 223 -2.65 -5.10 -23.98
C PRO A 223 -1.46 -4.13 -24.14
N ALA A 224 -0.40 -4.33 -23.34
CA ALA A 224 0.82 -3.53 -23.35
C ALA A 224 2.09 -4.40 -23.59
N GLY A 225 1.92 -5.55 -24.20
CA GLY A 225 2.95 -6.54 -24.48
C GLY A 225 2.51 -7.96 -24.14
N GLU A 226 3.47 -8.87 -24.10
CA GLU A 226 3.20 -10.27 -23.73
C GLU A 226 2.95 -10.35 -22.20
N ASN A 227 1.74 -10.75 -21.80
CA ASN A 227 1.31 -10.86 -20.38
C ASN A 227 1.35 -9.54 -19.57
N ALA A 228 1.28 -8.38 -20.25
CA ALA A 228 1.18 -7.08 -19.62
C ALA A 228 -0.01 -6.30 -20.19
N PHE A 229 -0.58 -5.40 -19.40
CA PHE A 229 -1.65 -4.51 -19.81
C PHE A 229 -1.47 -3.10 -19.24
N THR A 230 -2.18 -2.17 -19.81
CA THR A 230 -2.29 -0.79 -19.33
C THR A 230 -3.74 -0.35 -19.40
N TRP A 231 -4.01 0.85 -18.92
CA TRP A 231 -5.36 1.40 -18.84
C TRP A 231 -5.48 2.65 -19.70
N GLU A 232 -6.58 2.76 -20.42
CA GLU A 232 -6.97 3.94 -21.18
C GLU A 232 -8.28 4.49 -20.63
N TYR A 233 -8.32 5.78 -20.34
CA TYR A 233 -9.54 6.43 -19.91
C TYR A 233 -10.46 6.66 -21.12
N ALA A 234 -11.70 6.24 -20.99
CA ALA A 234 -12.74 6.35 -22.03
C ALA A 234 -13.92 7.22 -21.58
N GLY A 235 -13.82 7.88 -20.43
CA GLY A 235 -14.83 8.78 -19.90
C GLY A 235 -14.63 10.24 -20.32
N ASP A 236 -15.23 11.17 -19.58
CA ASP A 236 -15.10 12.61 -19.81
C ASP A 236 -13.78 13.14 -19.26
N GLU A 237 -12.89 13.53 -20.15
CA GLU A 237 -11.58 14.12 -19.81
C GLU A 237 -11.69 15.42 -18.99
N THR A 238 -12.74 16.21 -19.21
CA THR A 238 -12.98 17.45 -18.46
C THR A 238 -13.31 17.13 -17.00
N TYR A 239 -14.16 16.12 -16.79
CA TYR A 239 -14.49 15.63 -15.47
C TYR A 239 -13.25 15.08 -14.72
N LEU A 240 -12.49 14.20 -15.38
CA LEU A 240 -11.25 13.66 -14.83
C LEU A 240 -10.24 14.77 -14.46
N SER A 241 -10.12 15.78 -15.33
CA SER A 241 -9.26 16.93 -15.08
C SER A 241 -9.69 17.72 -13.85
N GLY A 242 -11.00 17.97 -13.68
CA GLY A 242 -11.55 18.63 -12.52
C GLY A 242 -11.29 17.87 -11.21
N LEU A 243 -11.52 16.56 -11.22
CA LEU A 243 -11.23 15.73 -10.07
C LEU A 243 -9.76 15.80 -9.65
N LEU A 244 -8.84 15.79 -10.61
CA LEU A 244 -7.40 15.92 -10.31
C LEU A 244 -7.05 17.29 -9.71
N GLU A 245 -7.71 18.38 -10.14
CA GLU A 245 -7.53 19.72 -9.53
C GLU A 245 -8.04 19.74 -8.08
N ASP A 246 -9.20 19.14 -7.81
CA ASP A 246 -9.73 19.02 -6.46
C ASP A 246 -8.77 18.28 -5.52
N GLN A 247 -8.07 17.26 -6.05
CA GLN A 247 -7.08 16.53 -5.27
C GLN A 247 -5.84 17.39 -4.92
N LEU A 248 -5.47 18.35 -5.74
CA LEU A 248 -4.36 19.26 -5.40
C LEU A 248 -4.72 20.17 -4.22
N VAL A 249 -5.96 20.63 -4.15
CA VAL A 249 -6.46 21.40 -2.99
C VAL A 249 -6.44 20.55 -1.72
N GLU A 250 -6.86 19.28 -1.82
CA GLU A 250 -6.86 18.38 -0.68
C GLU A 250 -5.43 18.03 -0.24
N LEU A 251 -4.51 17.86 -1.18
CA LEU A 251 -3.09 17.64 -0.90
C LEU A 251 -2.48 18.80 -0.11
N GLU A 252 -2.81 20.05 -0.48
CA GLU A 252 -2.39 21.25 0.25
C GLU A 252 -2.92 21.24 1.68
N ARG A 253 -4.20 20.90 1.87
CA ARG A 253 -4.82 20.80 3.20
C ARG A 253 -4.13 19.74 4.08
N ILE A 254 -3.79 18.59 3.51
CA ILE A 254 -3.08 17.52 4.22
C ILE A 254 -1.68 17.98 4.62
N MET A 255 -0.93 18.62 3.73
CA MET A 255 0.41 19.15 4.06
C MET A 255 0.36 20.23 5.13
N ASN A 256 -0.65 21.11 5.08
CA ASN A 256 -0.87 22.12 6.10
C ASN A 256 -1.28 21.51 7.45
N PHE A 257 -2.16 20.49 7.43
CA PHE A 257 -2.53 19.73 8.63
C PHE A 257 -1.30 19.07 9.26
N TYR A 258 -0.48 18.39 8.46
CA TYR A 258 0.77 17.78 8.91
C TYR A 258 1.68 18.81 9.57
N ARG A 259 1.93 19.94 8.89
CA ARG A 259 2.83 20.99 9.36
C ARG A 259 2.32 21.65 10.65
N TYR A 260 1.07 22.09 10.67
CA TYR A 260 0.57 22.97 11.75
C TYR A 260 -0.14 22.19 12.86
N SER A 261 -0.95 21.19 12.53
CA SER A 261 -1.71 20.43 13.53
C SER A 261 -0.87 19.36 14.20
N ILE A 262 -0.14 18.55 13.42
CA ILE A 262 0.68 17.48 13.97
C ILE A 262 1.99 18.03 14.55
N HIS A 263 2.73 18.84 13.79
CA HIS A 263 4.10 19.23 14.13
C HIS A 263 4.26 20.67 14.65
N LYS A 264 3.17 21.44 14.80
CA LYS A 264 3.21 22.82 15.34
C LYS A 264 4.21 23.73 14.60
N GLY A 265 4.32 23.58 13.27
CA GLY A 265 5.23 24.34 12.41
C GLY A 265 6.69 23.84 12.37
N ARG A 266 7.06 22.82 13.13
CA ARG A 266 8.46 22.35 13.25
C ARG A 266 8.91 21.42 12.14
N ARG A 267 7.99 20.69 11.50
CA ARG A 267 8.28 19.78 10.37
C ARG A 267 7.32 20.10 9.22
N THR A 268 7.78 19.92 8.00
CA THR A 268 6.99 20.06 6.79
C THR A 268 7.41 18.99 5.78
N VAL A 269 6.56 18.68 4.83
CA VAL A 269 6.90 17.83 3.68
C VAL A 269 8.04 18.47 2.90
N THR A 270 9.06 17.72 2.56
CA THR A 270 10.25 18.17 1.82
C THR A 270 10.29 17.65 0.39
N GLY A 271 9.55 16.58 0.07
CA GLY A 271 9.44 16.02 -1.26
C GLY A 271 8.23 15.14 -1.44
N ILE A 272 7.76 15.01 -2.68
CA ILE A 272 6.63 14.17 -3.05
C ILE A 272 7.13 13.02 -3.92
N ILE A 273 6.78 11.79 -3.53
CA ILE A 273 7.05 10.55 -4.25
C ILE A 273 5.74 10.11 -4.90
N LEU A 274 5.70 10.13 -6.22
CA LEU A 274 4.52 9.84 -7.03
C LEU A 274 4.65 8.45 -7.66
N TYR A 275 3.64 7.60 -7.51
CA TYR A 275 3.57 6.26 -8.12
C TYR A 275 2.12 5.82 -8.28
N GLY A 276 1.90 4.63 -8.83
CA GLY A 276 0.57 4.04 -9.02
C GLY A 276 0.26 3.71 -10.47
N ASP A 277 -0.99 3.34 -10.71
CA ASP A 277 -1.47 2.81 -12.00
C ASP A 277 -2.02 3.86 -12.95
N TYR A 278 -2.24 5.08 -12.47
CA TYR A 278 -2.72 6.15 -13.34
C TYR A 278 -1.79 6.31 -14.55
N PRO A 279 -2.29 6.23 -15.78
CA PRO A 279 -1.44 6.13 -16.98
C PRO A 279 -0.52 7.33 -17.17
N ASP A 280 -1.01 8.54 -16.94
CA ASP A 280 -0.27 9.78 -17.16
C ASP A 280 0.21 10.44 -15.85
N LEU A 281 1.07 9.75 -15.10
CA LEU A 281 1.70 10.32 -13.90
C LEU A 281 2.58 11.54 -14.22
N ALA A 282 3.06 11.68 -15.46
CA ALA A 282 3.83 12.86 -15.86
C ALA A 282 2.96 14.12 -15.81
N LYS A 283 1.72 14.06 -16.31
CA LYS A 283 0.74 15.14 -16.23
C LYS A 283 0.39 15.49 -14.79
N VAL A 284 0.20 14.48 -13.93
CA VAL A 284 -0.05 14.68 -12.49
C VAL A 284 1.15 15.36 -11.82
N ARG A 285 2.38 14.88 -12.07
CA ARG A 285 3.61 15.50 -11.57
C ARG A 285 3.72 16.97 -11.96
N ASP A 286 3.46 17.29 -13.23
CA ASP A 286 3.62 18.65 -13.74
C ASP A 286 2.59 19.60 -13.14
N ARG A 287 1.36 19.12 -12.88
CA ARG A 287 0.35 19.87 -12.12
C ARG A 287 0.77 20.10 -10.68
N ILE A 288 1.27 19.09 -9.98
CA ILE A 288 1.77 19.21 -8.61
C ILE A 288 2.91 20.25 -8.56
N LYS A 289 3.87 20.18 -9.50
CA LYS A 289 4.96 21.18 -9.59
C LYS A 289 4.50 22.59 -9.89
N GLY A 290 3.40 22.76 -10.61
CA GLY A 290 2.80 24.07 -10.86
C GLY A 290 2.17 24.69 -9.62
N ASN A 291 1.73 23.90 -8.65
CA ASN A 291 1.05 24.35 -7.43
C ASN A 291 1.98 24.39 -6.20
N PHE A 292 3.00 23.53 -6.15
CA PHE A 292 3.87 23.38 -4.98
C PHE A 292 5.34 23.55 -5.37
N SER A 293 6.06 24.36 -4.61
CA SER A 293 7.51 24.53 -4.75
C SER A 293 8.29 23.40 -4.06
N LEU A 294 7.91 22.15 -4.34
CA LEU A 294 8.52 20.94 -3.77
C LEU A 294 9.09 20.03 -4.89
N PRO A 295 10.19 19.32 -4.62
CA PRO A 295 10.63 18.27 -5.54
C PRO A 295 9.56 17.18 -5.65
N VAL A 296 9.22 16.80 -6.90
CA VAL A 296 8.28 15.72 -7.19
C VAL A 296 9.00 14.69 -8.03
N THR A 297 9.15 13.50 -7.49
CA THR A 297 9.81 12.37 -8.14
C THR A 297 8.78 11.31 -8.49
N ILE A 298 8.73 10.87 -9.75
CA ILE A 298 7.98 9.66 -10.12
C ILE A 298 8.87 8.46 -9.77
N LEU A 299 8.37 7.63 -8.85
CA LEU A 299 9.06 6.39 -8.50
C LEU A 299 8.88 5.38 -9.64
N ASN A 300 9.99 4.93 -10.17
CA ASN A 300 10.03 3.97 -11.27
C ASN A 300 10.35 2.56 -10.77
N GLY A 301 10.02 1.57 -11.57
CA GLY A 301 10.42 0.20 -11.30
C GLY A 301 11.94 0.03 -11.44
N TYR A 302 12.48 -0.90 -10.66
CA TYR A 302 13.92 -1.18 -10.62
C TYR A 302 14.45 -1.63 -11.98
N ALA A 303 15.50 -0.97 -12.44
CA ALA A 303 16.29 -1.38 -13.60
C ALA A 303 17.60 -2.03 -13.10
N SER A 304 17.70 -3.35 -13.20
CA SER A 304 18.99 -4.03 -12.98
C SER A 304 19.92 -3.74 -14.15
N PRO A 305 21.24 -3.55 -13.91
CA PRO A 305 22.23 -3.44 -14.99
C PRO A 305 22.22 -4.61 -15.98
N GLU A 306 21.70 -5.77 -15.54
CA GLU A 306 21.63 -7.01 -16.33
C GLU A 306 20.28 -7.19 -17.04
N LYS A 307 19.25 -6.42 -16.69
CA LYS A 307 17.91 -6.48 -17.32
C LYS A 307 17.77 -5.37 -18.33
N ILE A 308 17.33 -5.73 -19.54
CA ILE A 308 17.15 -4.83 -20.70
C ILE A 308 15.99 -3.82 -20.43
N ALA A 309 15.05 -4.15 -19.56
CA ALA A 309 13.92 -3.29 -19.24
C ALA A 309 13.73 -3.12 -17.73
N ALA A 310 13.36 -1.91 -17.30
CA ALA A 310 12.95 -1.65 -15.94
C ALA A 310 11.66 -2.44 -15.60
N LEU A 311 11.53 -2.86 -14.34
CA LEU A 311 10.30 -3.48 -13.87
C LEU A 311 9.15 -2.44 -13.95
N PRO A 312 7.91 -2.85 -14.27
CA PRO A 312 6.80 -1.91 -14.35
C PRO A 312 6.51 -1.24 -13.00
N ARG A 313 6.23 0.07 -13.04
CA ARG A 313 5.92 0.86 -11.82
C ARG A 313 4.68 0.40 -11.07
N SER A 314 3.72 -0.21 -11.78
CA SER A 314 2.51 -0.80 -11.20
C SER A 314 2.81 -1.93 -10.18
N PHE A 315 4.03 -2.47 -10.23
CA PHE A 315 4.49 -3.51 -9.31
C PHE A 315 5.24 -2.97 -8.08
N ILE A 316 5.43 -1.66 -7.93
CA ILE A 316 6.19 -1.08 -6.81
C ILE A 316 5.74 -1.63 -5.45
N PRO A 317 4.44 -1.62 -5.09
CA PRO A 317 4.03 -2.13 -3.79
C PRO A 317 4.31 -3.64 -3.62
N VAL A 318 4.09 -4.46 -4.65
CA VAL A 318 4.34 -5.91 -4.55
C VAL A 318 5.84 -6.22 -4.54
N LEU A 319 6.67 -5.39 -5.18
CA LEU A 319 8.13 -5.47 -5.10
C LEU A 319 8.63 -5.14 -3.69
N GLY A 320 8.08 -4.10 -3.08
CA GLY A 320 8.36 -3.75 -1.70
C GLY A 320 7.92 -4.82 -0.70
N LEU A 321 6.80 -5.50 -0.99
CA LEU A 321 6.37 -6.65 -0.20
C LEU A 321 7.36 -7.82 -0.33
N ALA A 322 7.92 -8.04 -1.51
CA ALA A 322 8.95 -9.06 -1.74
C ALA A 322 10.25 -8.78 -0.96
N LEU A 323 10.56 -7.52 -0.69
CA LEU A 323 11.70 -7.09 0.12
C LEU A 323 11.47 -7.25 1.64
N LYS A 324 10.26 -7.56 2.08
CA LYS A 324 9.97 -7.80 3.50
C LYS A 324 10.70 -9.05 3.97
N GLY A 325 11.55 -8.91 4.97
CA GLY A 325 12.27 -10.02 5.60
C GLY A 325 11.32 -11.09 6.13
N GLU A 326 11.82 -12.32 6.34
CA GLU A 326 11.08 -13.30 7.14
C GLU A 326 11.05 -12.76 8.58
N SER A 327 9.85 -12.59 9.15
CA SER A 327 9.73 -12.32 10.59
C SER A 327 10.31 -13.52 11.34
N ALA A 328 11.24 -13.23 12.23
CA ALA A 328 11.86 -14.23 13.11
C ALA A 328 10.82 -14.82 14.08
#